data_0a6a46ba3f6f5c870856b07e2bb572fd
#
_entry.id   0a6a46ba3f6f5c870856b07e2bb572fd
#
_cell.length_a   1.000
_cell.length_b   1.000
_cell.length_c   1.000
_cell.angle_alpha   90.00
_cell.angle_beta   90.00
_cell.angle_gamma   90.00
#
_symmetry.space_group_name_H-M   'P 1'
#
loop_
_entity.id
_entity.type
_entity.pdbx_description
1 polymer ?
#
loop_
_entity_poly.entity_id
_entity_poly.type
_entity_poly.pdbx_seq_one_letter_code
_entity_poly.pdbx_strand_id
1 'polypeptide(L)'
;NWSQGGKSYYDKRIGNTENHPTQDIHLNQIGLEEVWKFIVDNYISKIMWDTYSYHTRNINISFIVKYDLNIQKELKPHHDSSAYTVNLCLNNSFEGGGCRFIRQNKTVNNKDVGSLIIHPGRITHYHEGLAITGGERYILVSFIN
;
A
#
# COMPACT_ATOMS: atom_id res chain seq x y z
N ASN A 1 -5.15 16.68 -3.98
CA ASN A 1 -6.21 16.55 -2.97
C ASN A 1 -6.31 15.10 -2.52
N TRP A 2 -6.25 14.89 -1.22
CA TRP A 2 -6.42 13.57 -0.60
C TRP A 2 -7.85 13.07 -0.77
N SER A 3 -8.02 11.76 -0.93
CA SER A 3 -9.33 11.14 -0.84
C SER A 3 -9.85 11.15 0.61
N GLN A 4 -11.15 10.88 0.79
CA GLN A 4 -11.76 11.04 2.11
C GLN A 4 -11.54 9.85 3.06
N GLY A 5 -11.24 8.66 2.53
CA GLY A 5 -11.17 7.44 3.33
C GLY A 5 -12.52 7.01 3.93
N GLY A 6 -12.49 6.05 4.83
CA GLY A 6 -13.60 5.66 5.69
C GLY A 6 -14.66 4.78 5.06
N LYS A 7 -15.72 5.34 4.47
CA LYS A 7 -16.84 4.57 3.90
C LYS A 7 -16.66 4.31 2.41
N SER A 8 -17.16 3.16 1.93
CA SER A 8 -17.20 2.81 0.51
C SER A 8 -17.82 3.94 -0.33
N TYR A 9 -17.18 4.30 -1.43
CA TYR A 9 -17.63 5.34 -2.35
C TYR A 9 -17.20 5.02 -3.80
N TYR A 10 -17.85 5.68 -4.77
CA TYR A 10 -17.42 5.60 -6.16
C TYR A 10 -16.22 6.52 -6.40
N ASP A 11 -15.07 5.94 -6.66
CA ASP A 11 -13.84 6.70 -6.93
C ASP A 11 -13.69 6.94 -8.43
N LYS A 12 -13.83 8.19 -8.83
CA LYS A 12 -13.70 8.61 -10.25
C LYS A 12 -12.28 8.40 -10.79
N ARG A 13 -11.26 8.37 -9.94
CA ARG A 13 -9.85 8.18 -10.35
C ARG A 13 -9.61 6.79 -10.89
N ILE A 14 -10.31 5.79 -10.36
CA ILE A 14 -10.22 4.38 -10.77
C ILE A 14 -11.43 3.91 -11.57
N GLY A 15 -12.50 4.73 -11.66
CA GLY A 15 -13.72 4.41 -12.38
C GLY A 15 -14.52 3.25 -11.77
N ASN A 16 -14.40 3.02 -10.46
CA ASN A 16 -15.05 1.90 -9.76
C ASN A 16 -15.40 2.27 -8.32
N THR A 17 -16.20 1.40 -7.67
CA THR A 17 -16.49 1.51 -6.24
C THR A 17 -15.33 1.02 -5.41
N GLU A 18 -14.82 1.89 -4.54
CA GLU A 18 -13.80 1.55 -3.56
C GLU A 18 -14.46 0.95 -2.31
N ASN A 19 -14.19 -0.34 -2.06
CA ASN A 19 -14.80 -1.08 -0.94
C ASN A 19 -13.96 -1.03 0.34
N HIS A 20 -12.66 -0.77 0.20
CA HIS A 20 -11.72 -0.63 1.31
C HIS A 20 -11.00 0.72 1.20
N PRO A 21 -11.75 1.84 1.31
CA PRO A 21 -11.22 3.15 1.02
C PRO A 21 -10.14 3.54 2.02
N THR A 22 -9.10 4.14 1.48
CA THR A 22 -8.02 4.77 2.22
C THR A 22 -8.09 6.29 2.08
N GLN A 23 -7.49 7.01 3.01
CA GLN A 23 -7.16 8.41 2.79
C GLN A 23 -5.87 8.45 1.98
N ASP A 24 -5.97 8.66 0.67
CA ASP A 24 -4.86 8.50 -0.25
C ASP A 24 -4.75 9.60 -1.31
N ILE A 25 -3.60 9.64 -1.95
CA ILE A 25 -3.33 10.45 -3.13
C ILE A 25 -2.55 9.60 -4.14
N HIS A 26 -3.03 9.57 -5.39
CA HIS A 26 -2.34 8.80 -6.44
C HIS A 26 -1.07 9.53 -6.91
N LEU A 27 -0.03 8.76 -7.28
CA LEU A 27 1.25 9.35 -7.69
C LEU A 27 1.13 10.23 -8.93
N ASN A 28 0.23 9.90 -9.86
CA ASN A 28 -0.02 10.75 -11.04
C ASN A 28 -0.61 12.13 -10.67
N GLN A 29 -1.33 12.25 -9.56
CA GLN A 29 -1.86 13.53 -9.09
C GLN A 29 -0.77 14.50 -8.61
N ILE A 30 0.41 13.98 -8.27
CA ILE A 30 1.54 14.74 -7.69
C ILE A 30 2.83 14.65 -8.52
N GLY A 31 2.74 14.09 -9.73
CA GLY A 31 3.88 14.04 -10.66
C GLY A 31 5.01 13.08 -10.26
N LEU A 32 4.75 12.07 -9.42
CA LEU A 32 5.75 11.10 -8.97
C LEU A 32 5.66 9.74 -9.68
N GLU A 33 4.77 9.58 -10.63
CA GLU A 33 4.53 8.31 -11.33
C GLU A 33 5.78 7.80 -12.04
N GLU A 34 6.45 8.66 -12.80
CA GLU A 34 7.67 8.30 -13.57
C GLU A 34 8.85 7.95 -12.65
N VAL A 35 9.01 8.70 -11.55
CA VAL A 35 10.05 8.41 -10.55
C VAL A 35 9.81 7.04 -9.93
N TRP A 36 8.57 6.74 -9.57
CA TRP A 36 8.21 5.44 -9.01
C TRP A 36 8.39 4.30 -10.02
N LYS A 37 7.97 4.52 -11.26
CA LYS A 37 8.18 3.56 -12.34
C LYS A 37 9.68 3.23 -12.52
N PHE A 38 10.55 4.23 -12.50
CA PHE A 38 11.99 4.01 -12.55
C PHE A 38 12.46 3.12 -11.38
N ILE A 39 12.00 3.35 -10.18
CA ILE A 39 12.34 2.52 -8.99
C ILE A 39 11.85 1.09 -9.16
N VAL A 40 10.63 0.91 -9.63
CA VAL A 40 10.08 -0.43 -9.88
C VAL A 40 10.89 -1.17 -10.93
N ASP A 41 11.16 -0.53 -12.07
CA ASP A 41 11.84 -1.17 -13.19
C ASP A 41 13.30 -1.54 -12.88
N ASN A 42 14.01 -0.72 -12.10
CA ASN A 42 15.45 -0.89 -11.85
C ASN A 42 15.78 -1.63 -10.55
N TYR A 43 14.90 -1.64 -9.56
CA TYR A 43 15.18 -2.22 -8.25
C TYR A 43 14.16 -3.26 -7.83
N ILE A 44 12.86 -2.92 -7.83
CA ILE A 44 11.81 -3.81 -7.32
C ILE A 44 11.63 -5.01 -8.23
N SER A 45 11.67 -4.84 -9.55
CA SER A 45 11.56 -5.94 -10.51
C SER A 45 12.65 -6.99 -10.31
N LYS A 46 13.87 -6.58 -9.98
CA LYS A 46 14.96 -7.50 -9.65
C LYS A 46 14.69 -8.27 -8.37
N ILE A 47 14.23 -7.58 -7.31
CA ILE A 47 13.85 -8.24 -6.04
C ILE A 47 12.74 -9.26 -6.28
N MET A 48 11.75 -8.92 -7.08
CA MET A 48 10.62 -9.81 -7.39
C MET A 48 11.07 -11.03 -8.20
N TRP A 49 12.00 -10.85 -9.14
CA TRP A 49 12.58 -11.96 -9.87
C TRP A 49 13.37 -12.89 -8.95
N ASP A 50 14.26 -12.32 -8.13
CA ASP A 50 15.12 -13.10 -7.23
C ASP A 50 14.34 -13.83 -6.12
N THR A 51 13.21 -13.26 -5.68
CA THR A 51 12.41 -13.79 -4.56
C THR A 51 11.27 -14.70 -5.02
N TYR A 52 10.55 -14.32 -6.07
CA TYR A 52 9.33 -14.98 -6.53
C TYR A 52 9.44 -15.60 -7.92
N SER A 53 10.59 -15.45 -8.60
CA SER A 53 10.75 -15.79 -10.03
C SER A 53 9.65 -15.13 -10.89
N TYR A 54 9.28 -13.90 -10.55
CA TYR A 54 8.18 -13.20 -11.18
C TYR A 54 8.67 -12.01 -12.00
N HIS A 55 8.28 -11.99 -13.26
CA HIS A 55 8.49 -10.83 -14.14
C HIS A 55 7.37 -9.83 -13.97
N THR A 56 7.71 -8.63 -13.51
CA THR A 56 6.77 -7.51 -13.46
C THR A 56 6.34 -7.12 -14.88
N ARG A 57 5.04 -6.99 -15.09
CA ARG A 57 4.49 -6.62 -16.41
C ARG A 57 4.11 -5.14 -16.45
N ASN A 58 3.36 -4.70 -15.46
CA ASN A 58 2.89 -3.33 -15.35
C ASN A 58 2.55 -2.95 -13.91
N ILE A 59 2.59 -1.66 -13.67
CA ILE A 59 2.05 -1.06 -12.45
C ILE A 59 0.60 -0.67 -12.74
N ASN A 60 -0.35 -1.26 -12.00
CA ASN A 60 -1.76 -0.93 -12.17
C ASN A 60 -2.10 0.42 -11.57
N ILE A 61 -1.66 0.62 -10.33
CA ILE A 61 -1.93 1.84 -9.57
C ILE A 61 -0.87 1.99 -8.49
N SER A 62 -0.51 3.23 -8.21
CA SER A 62 0.39 3.58 -7.10
C SER A 62 -0.12 4.82 -6.39
N PHE A 63 -0.20 4.75 -5.07
CA PHE A 63 -0.77 5.80 -4.25
C PHE A 63 -0.11 5.88 -2.88
N ILE A 64 -0.12 7.06 -2.28
CA ILE A 64 0.33 7.28 -0.91
C ILE A 64 -0.89 7.25 -0.01
N VAL A 65 -0.84 6.44 1.03
CA VAL A 65 -1.86 6.35 2.07
C VAL A 65 -1.41 7.11 3.29
N LYS A 66 -2.32 7.89 3.85
CA LYS A 66 -2.18 8.55 5.14
C LYS A 66 -3.08 7.88 6.17
N TYR A 67 -2.51 7.48 7.28
CA TYR A 67 -3.25 7.11 8.47
C TYR A 67 -3.10 8.21 9.52
N ASP A 68 -4.21 8.65 10.07
CA ASP A 68 -4.26 9.59 11.20
C ASP A 68 -5.41 9.24 12.15
N LEU A 69 -5.38 9.80 13.37
CA LEU A 69 -6.36 9.47 14.40
C LEU A 69 -7.74 10.08 14.14
N ASN A 70 -7.84 11.09 13.29
CA ASN A 70 -9.07 11.85 13.09
C ASN A 70 -9.93 11.30 11.96
N ILE A 71 -9.30 10.80 10.89
CA ILE A 71 -10.00 10.38 9.66
C ILE A 71 -9.95 8.87 9.50
N GLN A 72 -8.74 8.30 9.41
CA GLN A 72 -8.56 6.88 9.20
C GLN A 72 -7.29 6.38 9.87
N LYS A 73 -7.44 5.64 10.95
CA LYS A 73 -6.31 5.09 11.72
C LYS A 73 -5.90 3.67 11.34
N GLU A 74 -6.77 2.95 10.64
CA GLU A 74 -6.64 1.52 10.32
C GLU A 74 -7.24 1.19 8.96
N LEU A 75 -6.96 0.01 8.44
CA LEU A 75 -7.62 -0.53 7.27
C LEU A 75 -8.07 -1.96 7.56
N LYS A 76 -9.37 -2.22 7.35
CA LYS A 76 -10.01 -3.50 7.63
C LYS A 76 -9.41 -4.64 6.80
N PRO A 77 -9.55 -5.91 7.25
CA PRO A 77 -9.09 -7.08 6.52
C PRO A 77 -9.60 -7.13 5.08
N HIS A 78 -8.68 -7.34 4.14
CA HIS A 78 -8.95 -7.39 2.70
C HIS A 78 -7.87 -8.16 1.95
N HIS A 79 -8.15 -8.47 0.68
CA HIS A 79 -7.15 -8.80 -0.32
C HIS A 79 -6.92 -7.60 -1.22
N ASP A 80 -5.75 -7.53 -1.85
CA ASP A 80 -5.48 -6.54 -2.88
C ASP A 80 -5.79 -7.11 -4.27
N SER A 81 -6.19 -6.25 -5.19
CA SER A 81 -6.47 -6.63 -6.59
C SER A 81 -5.21 -6.63 -7.47
N SER A 82 -4.09 -7.07 -6.93
CA SER A 82 -2.78 -7.13 -7.58
C SER A 82 -2.26 -8.57 -7.64
N ALA A 83 -1.31 -8.84 -8.53
CA ALA A 83 -0.51 -10.06 -8.42
C ALA A 83 0.40 -9.95 -7.20
N TYR A 84 1.12 -8.83 -7.09
CA TYR A 84 1.93 -8.48 -5.93
C TYR A 84 1.67 -7.04 -5.50
N THR A 85 1.71 -6.81 -4.19
CA THR A 85 1.66 -5.48 -3.60
C THR A 85 3.01 -5.12 -3.01
N VAL A 86 3.46 -3.91 -3.31
CA VAL A 86 4.61 -3.28 -2.68
C VAL A 86 4.12 -2.22 -1.72
N ASN A 87 4.63 -2.24 -0.49
CA ASN A 87 4.32 -1.27 0.56
C ASN A 87 5.63 -0.66 1.06
N LEU A 88 5.84 0.61 0.75
CA LEU A 88 7.05 1.36 1.11
C LEU A 88 6.77 2.25 2.32
N CYS A 89 7.61 2.12 3.35
CA CYS A 89 7.58 3.00 4.52
C CYS A 89 8.12 4.39 4.17
N LEU A 90 7.30 5.43 4.35
CA LEU A 90 7.68 6.81 4.02
C LEU A 90 8.05 7.65 5.25
N ASN A 91 7.59 7.27 6.45
CA ASN A 91 7.94 7.97 7.68
C ASN A 91 7.89 7.04 8.89
N ASN A 92 8.42 7.51 10.02
CA ASN A 92 8.43 6.78 11.29
C ASN A 92 7.89 7.59 12.48
N SER A 93 7.27 8.75 12.22
CA SER A 93 6.75 9.65 13.26
C SER A 93 5.34 9.24 13.71
N PHE A 94 5.16 7.97 14.08
CA PHE A 94 3.89 7.40 14.53
C PHE A 94 4.10 6.27 15.54
N GLU A 95 3.05 5.98 16.29
CA GLU A 95 2.96 4.85 17.22
C GLU A 95 1.92 3.85 16.75
N GLY A 96 2.11 2.56 17.07
CA GLY A 96 1.21 1.48 16.63
C GLY A 96 1.40 1.16 15.15
N GLY A 97 0.31 0.81 14.49
CA GLY A 97 0.31 0.47 13.05
C GLY A 97 0.89 -0.91 12.74
N GLY A 98 1.18 -1.13 11.49
CA GLY A 98 1.69 -2.39 10.97
C GLY A 98 0.73 -3.06 9.99
N CYS A 99 1.22 -4.10 9.33
CA CYS A 99 0.45 -4.95 8.45
C CYS A 99 0.35 -6.35 9.08
N ARG A 100 -0.87 -6.80 9.34
CA ARG A 100 -1.13 -8.14 9.86
C ARG A 100 -1.63 -9.05 8.75
N PHE A 101 -0.87 -10.10 8.48
CA PHE A 101 -1.25 -11.18 7.59
C PHE A 101 -2.00 -12.24 8.39
N ILE A 102 -3.31 -12.31 8.21
CA ILE A 102 -4.21 -13.04 9.11
C ILE A 102 -4.01 -14.54 8.99
N ARG A 103 -3.97 -15.07 7.76
CA ARG A 103 -3.79 -16.51 7.53
C ARG A 103 -2.42 -17.02 7.95
N GLN A 104 -1.39 -16.20 7.80
CA GLN A 104 -0.03 -16.52 8.22
C GLN A 104 0.23 -16.26 9.70
N ASN A 105 -0.75 -15.65 10.39
CA ASN A 105 -0.62 -15.22 11.79
C ASN A 105 0.64 -14.41 12.05
N LYS A 106 0.94 -13.46 11.16
CA LYS A 106 2.16 -12.66 11.22
C LYS A 106 1.85 -11.17 11.10
N THR A 107 2.49 -10.39 11.96
CA THR A 107 2.45 -8.93 11.89
C THR A 107 3.83 -8.40 11.51
N VAL A 108 3.87 -7.49 10.53
CA VAL A 108 5.06 -6.76 10.12
C VAL A 108 4.81 -5.29 10.36
N ASN A 109 5.66 -4.67 11.16
CA ASN A 109 5.62 -3.23 11.43
C ASN A 109 6.97 -2.62 11.07
N ASN A 110 7.16 -2.37 9.77
CA ASN A 110 8.38 -1.74 9.28
C ASN A 110 8.30 -0.23 9.54
N LYS A 111 9.20 0.26 10.39
CA LYS A 111 9.35 1.69 10.70
C LYS A 111 10.62 2.29 10.10
N ASP A 112 11.44 1.50 9.44
CA ASP A 112 12.62 2.00 8.75
C ASP A 112 12.19 2.66 7.44
N VAL A 113 12.39 3.97 7.35
CA VAL A 113 12.05 4.75 6.15
C VAL A 113 12.81 4.21 4.94
N GLY A 114 12.07 3.96 3.87
CA GLY A 114 12.61 3.32 2.66
C GLY A 114 12.57 1.80 2.65
N SER A 115 12.15 1.14 3.73
CA SER A 115 11.96 -0.31 3.76
C SER A 115 10.70 -0.73 3.03
N LEU A 116 10.73 -1.92 2.43
CA LEU A 116 9.66 -2.48 1.63
C LEU A 116 9.06 -3.73 2.29
N ILE A 117 7.74 -3.86 2.19
CA ILE A 117 7.04 -5.13 2.30
C ILE A 117 6.55 -5.48 0.90
N ILE A 118 6.87 -6.67 0.41
CA ILE A 118 6.37 -7.20 -0.86
C ILE A 118 5.63 -8.50 -0.56
N HIS A 119 4.39 -8.60 -1.02
CA HIS A 119 3.57 -9.79 -0.81
C HIS A 119 2.60 -10.02 -1.98
N PRO A 120 2.15 -11.26 -2.22
CA PRO A 120 1.04 -11.53 -3.12
C PRO A 120 -0.20 -10.74 -2.71
N GLY A 121 -0.89 -10.15 -3.68
CA GLY A 121 -2.10 -9.35 -3.40
C GLY A 121 -3.35 -10.19 -3.28
N ARG A 122 -3.59 -11.02 -4.31
CA ARG A 122 -4.80 -11.84 -4.41
C ARG A 122 -4.69 -13.14 -3.61
N ILE A 123 -5.81 -13.69 -3.18
CA ILE A 123 -6.03 -15.07 -2.73
C ILE A 123 -5.33 -15.43 -1.42
N THR A 124 -4.01 -15.35 -1.32
CA THR A 124 -3.25 -15.99 -0.23
C THR A 124 -2.98 -15.07 0.96
N HIS A 125 -2.78 -13.78 0.73
CA HIS A 125 -2.33 -12.83 1.77
C HIS A 125 -3.47 -11.90 2.21
N TYR A 126 -4.50 -12.50 2.84
CA TYR A 126 -5.55 -11.73 3.52
C TYR A 126 -4.96 -10.96 4.68
N HIS A 127 -5.05 -9.64 4.64
CA HIS A 127 -4.33 -8.78 5.57
C HIS A 127 -5.11 -7.53 5.96
N GLU A 128 -4.65 -6.89 7.04
CA GLU A 128 -5.21 -5.65 7.57
C GLU A 128 -4.12 -4.64 7.92
N GLY A 129 -4.46 -3.36 7.83
CA GLY A 129 -3.65 -2.28 8.40
C GLY A 129 -4.05 -2.05 9.85
N LEU A 130 -3.16 -2.39 10.78
CA LEU A 130 -3.42 -2.20 12.22
C LEU A 130 -3.47 -0.71 12.56
N ALA A 131 -4.32 -0.39 13.55
CA ALA A 131 -4.51 0.99 13.97
C ALA A 131 -3.21 1.63 14.49
N ILE A 132 -2.95 2.85 14.03
CA ILE A 132 -1.99 3.72 14.72
C ILE A 132 -2.62 4.23 16.01
N THR A 133 -1.77 4.49 17.01
CA THR A 133 -2.18 5.01 18.33
C THR A 133 -1.69 6.42 18.59
N GLY A 134 -0.82 6.95 17.74
CA GLY A 134 -0.31 8.30 17.78
C GLY A 134 0.38 8.70 16.49
N GLY A 135 0.47 10.01 16.25
CA GLY A 135 1.12 10.56 15.08
C GLY A 135 0.36 10.38 13.77
N GLU A 136 1.08 10.43 12.67
CA GLU A 136 0.60 10.18 11.32
C GLU A 136 1.52 9.18 10.63
N ARG A 137 0.95 8.19 9.92
CA ARG A 137 1.71 7.21 9.15
C ARG A 137 1.47 7.40 7.66
N TYR A 138 2.56 7.43 6.91
CA TYR A 138 2.54 7.49 5.45
C TYR A 138 3.22 6.27 4.85
N ILE A 139 2.54 5.64 3.91
CA ILE A 139 3.08 4.52 3.11
C ILE A 139 2.78 4.75 1.64
N LEU A 140 3.68 4.32 0.76
CA LEU A 140 3.38 4.22 -0.66
C LEU A 140 2.99 2.77 -0.95
N VAL A 141 1.83 2.59 -1.55
CA VAL A 141 1.31 1.29 -1.97
C VAL A 141 1.29 1.23 -3.48
N SER A 142 1.80 0.14 -4.04
CA SER A 142 1.81 -0.08 -5.48
C SER A 142 1.30 -1.48 -5.82
N PHE A 143 0.32 -1.54 -6.69
CA PHE A 143 -0.24 -2.79 -7.22
C PHE A 143 0.45 -3.14 -8.53
N ILE A 144 1.16 -4.27 -8.54
CA ILE A 144 2.00 -4.74 -9.64
C ILE A 144 1.45 -6.05 -10.19
N ASN A 145 1.41 -6.12 -11.52
CA ASN A 145 1.09 -7.34 -12.27
C ASN A 145 2.24 -7.78 -13.18
#